data_deba06f6b53a96237e0456104feddfad
#
_entry.id   deba06f6b53a96237e0456104feddfad
#
_cell.length_a   1.000
_cell.length_b   1.000
_cell.length_c   1.000
_cell.angle_alpha   90.00
_cell.angle_beta   90.00
_cell.angle_gamma   90.00
#
_symmetry.space_group_name_H-M   'P 1'
#
loop_
_entity.id
_entity.type
_entity.pdbx_description
1 polymer ?
#
loop_
_entity_poly.entity_id
_entity_poly.type
_entity_poly.pdbx_seq_one_letter_code
_entity_poly.pdbx_strand_id
1 'polypeptide(L)'
;MSTRYSLLESQTPRIYMDCPTIFAANVTSRERSKSHLCGPAHTVCVIMKGKGRQLWMLMCVIGVVLCFSAYSNSIVWRTMSANRFSPNEELSVAGARKLLEEEEWGAEKPHPPGTDKRLPQSIIFGVRKCGTRAMLEFLGLHPQIRPADHEVHYFDDDTNFNLGIDWYRDQMPYSFEDQVTIEKSPRYFITEKVPERISSMNNSIKLIVLLRNPTVRVISDYTQVYYNKKAKGKVHDKLEKLAIEPTTGEVNTRYKAVRISIYHQHFERWLKVFRPDQFHIVDGDNLIHRPWEEIALVEEFLGLPHKITREHFYYNSTRGFYCMRLGHEKCLGATKGRRHPFTDPVAVDKLRAFFKPHNQMLFQMINRTFNWD
;
A
#
# COMPACT_ATOMS: atom_id res chain seq x y z
N MET A 1 -48.80 -36.35 17.81
CA MET A 1 -47.72 -37.24 18.23
C MET A 1 -46.50 -36.41 18.51
N SER A 2 -46.17 -36.34 19.76
CA SER A 2 -45.10 -35.53 20.37
C SER A 2 -43.78 -36.27 20.32
N THR A 3 -42.70 -35.64 19.93
CA THR A 3 -41.37 -36.12 20.29
C THR A 3 -40.46 -34.95 20.61
N ARG A 4 -40.14 -34.81 21.89
CA ARG A 4 -39.11 -33.97 22.47
C ARG A 4 -37.72 -34.48 22.04
N TYR A 5 -36.80 -33.59 21.78
CA TYR A 5 -35.37 -33.85 21.98
C TYR A 5 -34.72 -32.75 22.77
N SER A 6 -33.97 -33.21 23.74
CA SER A 6 -33.37 -32.54 24.87
C SER A 6 -32.11 -31.76 24.53
N LEU A 7 -31.91 -30.67 25.30
CA LEU A 7 -30.69 -29.90 25.51
C LEU A 7 -29.46 -30.78 25.83
N LEU A 8 -28.34 -30.46 25.24
CA LEU A 8 -27.02 -30.79 25.77
C LEU A 8 -26.19 -29.51 25.80
N GLU A 9 -26.05 -28.98 27.00
CA GLU A 9 -25.05 -28.00 27.39
C GLU A 9 -23.65 -28.63 27.28
N SER A 10 -22.72 -27.98 26.61
CA SER A 10 -21.29 -28.26 26.74
C SER A 10 -20.59 -27.07 27.37
N GLN A 11 -20.09 -27.28 28.53
CA GLN A 11 -19.31 -26.40 29.39
C GLN A 11 -17.96 -26.07 28.75
N THR A 12 -17.61 -24.78 28.69
CA THR A 12 -16.25 -24.34 28.46
C THR A 12 -15.57 -23.95 29.77
N PRO A 13 -14.33 -24.35 30.04
CA PRO A 13 -13.63 -23.95 31.25
C PRO A 13 -13.07 -22.54 31.10
N ARG A 14 -13.39 -21.70 32.09
CA ARG A 14 -12.72 -20.41 32.32
C ARG A 14 -11.36 -20.69 33.00
N ILE A 15 -10.31 -20.16 32.38
CA ILE A 15 -9.01 -20.04 33.05
C ILE A 15 -8.87 -18.59 33.51
N TYR A 16 -8.91 -18.40 34.82
CA TYR A 16 -8.48 -17.20 35.54
C TYR A 16 -6.95 -17.23 35.62
N MET A 17 -6.29 -16.17 35.26
CA MET A 17 -4.93 -15.87 35.71
C MET A 17 -4.94 -14.53 36.44
N ASP A 18 -4.65 -14.62 37.72
CA ASP A 18 -4.49 -13.52 38.66
C ASP A 18 -3.26 -12.66 38.34
N CYS A 19 -3.43 -11.38 38.48
CA CYS A 19 -2.36 -10.39 38.43
C CYS A 19 -2.04 -9.96 39.88
N PRO A 20 -0.79 -10.01 40.35
CA PRO A 20 -0.48 -9.47 41.67
C PRO A 20 -0.22 -7.97 41.62
N THR A 21 -0.98 -7.26 42.41
CA THR A 21 -0.81 -5.85 42.82
C THR A 21 0.49 -5.68 43.62
N ILE A 22 1.34 -4.71 43.22
CA ILE A 22 2.45 -4.25 44.07
C ILE A 22 2.12 -2.84 44.61
N PHE A 23 2.06 -2.77 45.94
CA PHE A 23 1.86 -1.57 46.74
C PHE A 23 3.09 -0.67 46.69
N ALA A 24 2.84 0.64 46.64
CA ALA A 24 3.81 1.67 46.95
C ALA A 24 3.93 1.88 48.45
N ALA A 25 5.14 1.90 48.98
CA ALA A 25 5.43 2.39 50.34
C ALA A 25 6.64 3.33 50.30
N ASN A 26 6.40 4.58 50.69
CA ASN A 26 7.40 5.54 51.11
C ASN A 26 8.04 5.14 52.43
N VAL A 27 9.38 5.17 52.54
CA VAL A 27 10.08 5.35 53.82
C VAL A 27 11.37 6.12 53.59
N THR A 28 11.53 7.11 54.44
CA THR A 28 12.65 8.04 54.59
C THR A 28 13.83 7.44 55.39
N SER A 29 15.03 7.86 55.01
CA SER A 29 16.24 8.15 55.80
C SER A 29 16.92 7.09 56.67
N ARG A 30 18.23 7.08 56.51
CA ARG A 30 19.33 6.99 57.48
C ARG A 30 20.10 5.69 57.67
N GLU A 31 21.38 5.80 57.34
CA GLU A 31 22.61 5.31 58.03
C GLU A 31 23.10 3.86 57.85
N ARG A 32 24.35 3.83 57.38
CA ARG A 32 25.56 3.08 57.79
C ARG A 32 25.73 1.61 57.43
N SER A 33 26.76 1.44 56.66
CA SER A 33 27.96 0.64 56.94
C SER A 33 28.05 -0.83 56.52
N LYS A 34 29.10 -1.07 55.79
CA LYS A 34 30.00 -2.27 55.67
C LYS A 34 29.74 -3.35 54.63
N SER A 35 30.58 -3.27 53.61
CA SER A 35 31.56 -4.29 53.14
C SER A 35 31.07 -5.66 52.72
N HIS A 36 31.24 -6.09 51.46
CA HIS A 36 32.26 -6.99 50.95
C HIS A 36 32.11 -7.26 49.43
N LEU A 37 33.20 -6.97 48.71
CA LEU A 37 33.89 -7.74 47.68
C LEU A 37 33.10 -8.47 46.57
N CYS A 38 33.19 -8.04 45.31
CA CYS A 38 34.06 -8.57 44.28
C CYS A 38 33.95 -7.76 42.97
N GLY A 39 35.11 -7.37 42.43
CA GLY A 39 35.30 -6.44 41.30
C GLY A 39 35.27 -7.14 39.91
N PRO A 40 35.89 -6.60 38.82
CA PRO A 40 36.13 -5.17 38.53
C PRO A 40 35.72 -4.77 37.13
N ALA A 41 35.32 -3.51 36.94
CA ALA A 41 35.59 -2.76 35.71
C ALA A 41 35.67 -1.27 36.11
N HIS A 42 36.91 -0.78 36.21
CA HIS A 42 37.20 0.63 36.55
C HIS A 42 36.81 1.55 35.42
N THR A 43 35.73 2.29 35.59
CA THR A 43 35.58 3.60 34.92
C THR A 43 36.01 4.66 35.92
N VAL A 44 37.26 5.11 35.79
CA VAL A 44 37.79 6.21 36.57
C VAL A 44 37.17 7.53 36.08
N CYS A 45 36.19 8.03 36.80
CA CYS A 45 35.63 9.35 36.58
C CYS A 45 36.49 10.35 37.34
N VAL A 46 37.50 10.92 36.71
CA VAL A 46 38.33 11.98 37.27
C VAL A 46 37.57 13.31 37.09
N ILE A 47 37.02 13.83 38.18
CA ILE A 47 36.45 15.20 38.21
C ILE A 47 37.61 16.20 38.28
N MET A 48 37.98 16.73 37.14
CA MET A 48 38.95 17.85 37.08
C MET A 48 38.22 19.19 37.20
N LYS A 49 38.56 19.95 38.23
CA LYS A 49 38.10 21.32 38.43
C LYS A 49 38.92 22.33 37.61
N GLY A 50 38.24 23.26 36.95
CA GLY A 50 38.86 24.48 36.43
C GLY A 50 39.65 24.34 35.12
N LYS A 51 40.84 24.89 35.09
CA LYS A 51 41.73 25.05 33.92
C LYS A 51 42.06 23.74 33.15
N GLY A 52 41.96 22.58 33.77
CA GLY A 52 42.21 21.26 33.15
C GLY A 52 41.17 20.88 32.11
N ARG A 53 39.93 21.37 32.23
CA ARG A 53 38.83 21.04 31.32
C ARG A 53 38.97 21.72 29.96
N GLN A 54 39.51 22.94 29.94
CA GLN A 54 39.80 23.65 28.70
C GLN A 54 40.97 23.02 27.95
N LEU A 55 42.00 22.59 28.67
CA LEU A 55 43.15 21.93 28.07
C LEU A 55 42.76 20.55 27.47
N TRP A 56 41.89 19.82 28.15
CA TRP A 56 41.39 18.52 27.67
C TRP A 56 40.50 18.63 26.41
N MET A 57 39.63 19.64 26.38
CA MET A 57 38.83 19.95 25.19
C MET A 57 39.71 20.36 24.01
N LEU A 58 40.76 21.15 24.27
CA LEU A 58 41.71 21.56 23.23
C LEU A 58 42.48 20.36 22.64
N MET A 59 42.89 19.43 23.50
CA MET A 59 43.56 18.20 23.07
C MET A 59 42.63 17.28 22.27
N CYS A 60 41.35 17.18 22.64
CA CYS A 60 40.35 16.43 21.87
C CYS A 60 40.09 17.05 20.50
N VAL A 61 39.99 18.37 20.40
CA VAL A 61 39.81 19.09 19.12
C VAL A 61 41.04 18.92 18.23
N ILE A 62 42.24 19.03 18.78
CA ILE A 62 43.50 18.80 18.04
C ILE A 62 43.56 17.34 17.55
N GLY A 63 43.17 16.37 18.38
CA GLY A 63 43.11 14.94 18.00
C GLY A 63 42.16 14.70 16.84
N VAL A 64 40.96 15.30 16.88
CA VAL A 64 39.97 15.16 15.76
C VAL A 64 40.49 15.82 14.48
N VAL A 65 41.13 16.99 14.57
CA VAL A 65 41.71 17.70 13.41
C VAL A 65 42.86 16.86 12.80
N LEU A 66 43.73 16.28 13.64
CA LEU A 66 44.81 15.42 13.16
C LEU A 66 44.30 14.13 12.54
N CYS A 67 43.26 13.50 13.09
CA CYS A 67 42.61 12.32 12.49
C CYS A 67 41.95 12.66 11.15
N PHE A 68 41.31 13.84 11.06
CA PHE A 68 40.70 14.28 9.79
C PHE A 68 41.74 14.61 8.73
N SER A 69 42.87 15.22 9.13
CA SER A 69 44.01 15.50 8.25
C SER A 69 44.68 14.22 7.77
N ALA A 70 44.89 13.23 8.66
CA ALA A 70 45.44 11.92 8.29
C ALA A 70 44.49 11.14 7.36
N TYR A 71 43.20 11.20 7.59
CA TYR A 71 42.18 10.57 6.74
C TYR A 71 42.12 11.24 5.35
N SER A 72 42.15 12.57 5.29
CA SER A 72 42.20 13.32 4.03
C SER A 72 43.47 13.05 3.24
N ASN A 73 44.64 12.99 3.91
CA ASN A 73 45.88 12.60 3.25
C ASN A 73 45.87 11.15 2.77
N SER A 74 45.24 10.22 3.47
CA SER A 74 45.15 8.83 3.02
C SER A 74 44.28 8.68 1.77
N ILE A 75 43.26 9.54 1.60
CA ILE A 75 42.44 9.59 0.38
C ILE A 75 43.27 10.18 -0.77
N VAL A 76 43.98 11.29 -0.52
CA VAL A 76 44.86 11.91 -1.54
C VAL A 76 45.98 10.98 -1.99
N TRP A 77 46.60 10.21 -1.06
CA TRP A 77 47.61 9.22 -1.42
C TRP A 77 47.05 8.01 -2.17
N ARG A 78 45.80 7.60 -1.87
CA ARG A 78 45.12 6.55 -2.65
C ARG A 78 44.78 7.00 -4.07
N THR A 79 44.42 8.27 -4.25
CA THR A 79 44.15 8.85 -5.58
C THR A 79 45.45 9.12 -6.34
N MET A 80 46.57 9.48 -5.66
CA MET A 80 47.86 9.68 -6.32
C MET A 80 48.63 8.38 -6.65
N SER A 81 48.45 7.29 -5.89
CA SER A 81 49.08 6.01 -6.20
C SER A 81 48.35 5.22 -7.29
N ALA A 82 47.12 5.60 -7.64
CA ALA A 82 46.39 5.04 -8.79
C ALA A 82 46.82 5.65 -10.15
N ASN A 83 47.54 6.79 -10.14
CA ASN A 83 47.94 7.51 -11.35
C ASN A 83 49.39 7.28 -11.79
N ARG A 84 49.86 6.02 -11.79
CA ARG A 84 51.15 5.66 -12.42
C ARG A 84 50.93 4.68 -13.59
N PHE A 85 50.11 5.10 -14.55
CA PHE A 85 50.07 4.51 -15.88
C PHE A 85 50.17 5.60 -16.96
N SER A 86 50.78 5.23 -18.07
CA SER A 86 51.12 6.13 -19.20
C SER A 86 49.95 6.92 -19.75
N PRO A 87 50.06 8.24 -20.02
CA PRO A 87 48.93 9.12 -20.39
C PRO A 87 48.20 8.77 -21.69
N ASN A 88 48.73 7.88 -22.50
CA ASN A 88 48.19 7.60 -23.83
C ASN A 88 47.29 6.35 -23.93
N GLU A 89 47.29 5.45 -22.90
CA GLU A 89 46.40 4.28 -22.93
C GLU A 89 45.12 4.48 -22.10
N GLU A 90 45.16 5.32 -21.04
CA GLU A 90 43.97 5.55 -20.21
C GLU A 90 42.89 6.38 -20.91
N LEU A 91 43.23 7.27 -21.84
CA LEU A 91 42.25 8.08 -22.56
C LEU A 91 41.35 7.23 -23.47
N SER A 92 41.90 6.12 -23.98
CA SER A 92 41.15 5.17 -24.83
C SER A 92 40.16 4.30 -24.00
N VAL A 93 40.60 3.83 -22.82
CA VAL A 93 39.78 2.95 -21.97
C VAL A 93 38.70 3.75 -21.18
N ALA A 94 39.05 4.92 -20.67
CA ALA A 94 38.07 5.79 -19.97
C ALA A 94 37.05 6.39 -20.95
N GLY A 95 37.48 6.74 -22.17
CA GLY A 95 36.59 7.17 -23.23
C GLY A 95 35.67 6.04 -23.72
N ALA A 96 36.20 4.84 -23.90
CA ALA A 96 35.41 3.66 -24.25
C ALA A 96 34.42 3.26 -23.12
N ARG A 97 34.86 3.34 -21.84
CA ARG A 97 33.99 3.06 -20.71
C ARG A 97 32.88 4.10 -20.53
N LYS A 98 33.20 5.38 -20.76
CA LYS A 98 32.20 6.44 -20.72
C LYS A 98 31.23 6.38 -21.90
N LEU A 99 31.69 5.99 -23.09
CA LEU A 99 30.81 5.72 -24.24
C LEU A 99 29.96 4.47 -24.02
N LEU A 100 30.47 3.42 -23.38
CA LEU A 100 29.69 2.23 -23.00
C LEU A 100 28.67 2.53 -21.91
N GLU A 101 29.04 3.38 -20.92
CA GLU A 101 28.10 3.83 -19.88
C GLU A 101 27.06 4.81 -20.43
N GLU A 102 27.38 5.64 -21.42
CA GLU A 102 26.44 6.52 -22.12
C GLU A 102 25.52 5.74 -23.10
N GLU A 103 26.01 4.66 -23.73
CA GLU A 103 25.20 3.73 -24.52
C GLU A 103 24.28 2.87 -23.63
N GLU A 104 24.72 2.49 -22.40
CA GLU A 104 23.89 1.74 -21.46
C GLU A 104 22.79 2.60 -20.81
N TRP A 105 22.96 3.93 -20.74
CA TRP A 105 21.94 4.84 -20.18
C TRP A 105 20.78 5.11 -21.15
N GLY A 106 20.96 4.86 -22.43
CA GLY A 106 19.93 5.00 -23.46
C GLY A 106 19.35 3.68 -23.98
N ALA A 107 19.93 2.54 -23.62
CA ALA A 107 19.46 1.24 -24.06
C ALA A 107 18.18 0.87 -23.27
N GLU A 108 17.03 0.95 -23.93
CA GLU A 108 15.80 0.37 -23.46
C GLU A 108 16.07 -1.10 -23.06
N LYS A 109 15.66 -1.50 -21.83
CA LYS A 109 15.86 -2.87 -21.40
C LYS A 109 15.32 -3.81 -22.47
N PRO A 110 16.07 -4.84 -22.88
CA PRO A 110 15.66 -5.72 -23.96
C PRO A 110 14.28 -6.31 -23.62
N HIS A 111 13.33 -6.06 -24.50
CA HIS A 111 11.98 -6.62 -24.41
C HIS A 111 11.82 -7.79 -25.39
N PRO A 112 10.90 -8.72 -25.16
CA PRO A 112 10.70 -9.85 -26.05
C PRO A 112 10.40 -9.40 -27.48
N PRO A 113 11.02 -10.00 -28.52
CA PRO A 113 10.74 -9.67 -29.91
C PRO A 113 9.24 -9.79 -30.22
N GLY A 114 8.70 -8.84 -30.99
CA GLY A 114 7.27 -8.82 -31.37
C GLY A 114 6.35 -8.22 -30.31
N THR A 115 6.91 -7.64 -29.21
CA THR A 115 6.12 -6.88 -28.23
C THR A 115 6.27 -5.37 -28.42
N ASP A 116 5.19 -4.65 -28.12
CA ASP A 116 5.13 -3.19 -28.13
C ASP A 116 4.45 -2.66 -26.88
N LYS A 117 4.68 -1.39 -26.56
CA LYS A 117 3.89 -0.67 -25.57
C LYS A 117 2.55 -0.27 -26.17
N ARG A 118 1.45 -0.76 -25.61
CA ARG A 118 0.10 -0.55 -26.13
C ARG A 118 -0.76 0.17 -25.10
N LEU A 119 -1.65 1.06 -25.56
CA LEU A 119 -2.66 1.66 -24.71
C LEU A 119 -3.53 0.56 -24.07
N PRO A 120 -4.00 0.73 -22.83
CA PRO A 120 -4.76 -0.31 -22.14
C PRO A 120 -6.12 -0.55 -22.82
N GLN A 121 -6.48 -1.81 -22.99
CA GLN A 121 -7.79 -2.26 -23.44
C GLN A 121 -8.79 -2.36 -22.27
N SER A 122 -8.27 -2.40 -21.03
CA SER A 122 -9.09 -2.38 -19.83
C SER A 122 -8.45 -1.53 -18.73
N ILE A 123 -9.29 -0.90 -17.92
CA ILE A 123 -8.86 -0.08 -16.78
C ILE A 123 -9.60 -0.49 -15.52
N ILE A 124 -8.85 -0.79 -14.45
CA ILE A 124 -9.39 -0.90 -13.09
C ILE A 124 -9.45 0.52 -12.49
N PHE A 125 -10.61 1.18 -12.63
CA PHE A 125 -10.75 2.60 -12.31
C PHE A 125 -11.16 2.91 -10.87
N GLY A 126 -11.48 1.89 -10.06
CA GLY A 126 -11.92 2.07 -8.68
C GLY A 126 -12.17 0.75 -7.93
N VAL A 127 -12.54 0.82 -6.69
CA VAL A 127 -12.51 1.95 -5.77
C VAL A 127 -11.35 1.75 -4.78
N ARG A 128 -10.67 2.82 -4.45
CA ARG A 128 -9.60 2.76 -3.46
C ARG A 128 -10.05 2.02 -2.20
N LYS A 129 -9.26 1.05 -1.73
CA LYS A 129 -9.50 0.17 -0.56
C LYS A 129 -10.47 -1.00 -0.79
N CYS A 130 -10.93 -1.19 -2.01
CA CYS A 130 -11.79 -2.34 -2.37
C CYS A 130 -11.02 -3.54 -2.95
N GLY A 131 -9.68 -3.56 -2.94
CA GLY A 131 -8.90 -4.71 -3.43
C GLY A 131 -8.27 -4.52 -4.82
N THR A 132 -8.28 -3.32 -5.40
CA THR A 132 -7.80 -3.04 -6.77
C THR A 132 -6.37 -3.51 -7.05
N ARG A 133 -5.45 -3.42 -6.06
CA ARG A 133 -4.09 -3.94 -6.23
C ARG A 133 -4.04 -5.47 -6.23
N ALA A 134 -4.86 -6.12 -5.40
CA ALA A 134 -4.98 -7.57 -5.39
C ALA A 134 -5.50 -8.07 -6.73
N MET A 135 -6.58 -7.48 -7.25
CA MET A 135 -7.15 -7.81 -8.55
C MET A 135 -6.10 -7.69 -9.66
N LEU A 136 -5.36 -6.58 -9.71
CA LEU A 136 -4.34 -6.38 -10.75
C LEU A 136 -3.24 -7.45 -10.68
N GLU A 137 -2.74 -7.76 -9.47
CA GLU A 137 -1.70 -8.79 -9.30
C GLU A 137 -2.23 -10.20 -9.60
N PHE A 138 -3.47 -10.49 -9.26
CA PHE A 138 -4.10 -11.78 -9.54
C PHE A 138 -4.35 -11.96 -11.05
N LEU A 139 -4.84 -10.93 -11.73
CA LEU A 139 -4.99 -10.94 -13.19
C LEU A 139 -3.66 -11.13 -13.92
N GLY A 140 -2.56 -10.65 -13.34
CA GLY A 140 -1.21 -10.88 -13.88
C GLY A 140 -0.76 -12.36 -13.88
N LEU A 141 -1.52 -13.28 -13.27
CA LEU A 141 -1.33 -14.73 -13.40
C LEU A 141 -1.76 -15.26 -14.77
N HIS A 142 -2.65 -14.54 -15.46
CA HIS A 142 -3.13 -14.94 -16.78
C HIS A 142 -2.08 -14.67 -17.85
N PRO A 143 -1.74 -15.65 -18.71
CA PRO A 143 -0.68 -15.48 -19.72
C PRO A 143 -0.99 -14.39 -20.77
N GLN A 144 -2.26 -14.12 -21.03
CA GLN A 144 -2.70 -13.10 -21.97
C GLN A 144 -3.00 -11.75 -21.32
N ILE A 145 -2.65 -11.53 -20.05
CA ILE A 145 -2.83 -10.23 -19.38
C ILE A 145 -1.48 -9.63 -19.04
N ARG A 146 -1.32 -8.36 -19.41
CA ARG A 146 -0.14 -7.53 -19.07
C ARG A 146 -0.55 -6.35 -18.20
N PRO A 147 -0.41 -6.46 -16.86
CA PRO A 147 -0.73 -5.38 -15.96
C PRO A 147 0.36 -4.31 -15.92
N ALA A 148 -0.03 -3.04 -15.87
CA ALA A 148 0.89 -1.94 -15.57
C ALA A 148 1.43 -2.05 -14.14
N ASP A 149 2.70 -1.74 -13.93
CA ASP A 149 3.41 -1.94 -12.66
C ASP A 149 2.94 -1.00 -11.54
N HIS A 150 2.51 0.21 -11.89
CA HIS A 150 2.16 1.26 -10.95
C HIS A 150 0.82 1.94 -11.29
N GLU A 151 0.39 2.86 -10.43
CA GLU A 151 -0.77 3.73 -10.68
C GLU A 151 -0.29 4.93 -11.49
N VAL A 152 -0.68 5.01 -12.78
CA VAL A 152 -0.16 6.04 -13.69
C VAL A 152 -0.76 7.41 -13.41
N HIS A 153 -2.02 7.44 -12.93
CA HIS A 153 -2.72 8.69 -12.65
C HIS A 153 -2.78 9.66 -13.86
N TYR A 154 -2.84 9.12 -15.08
CA TYR A 154 -2.86 9.93 -16.30
C TYR A 154 -4.13 10.78 -16.41
N PHE A 155 -5.30 10.15 -16.27
CA PHE A 155 -6.58 10.84 -16.47
C PHE A 155 -7.03 11.74 -15.31
N ASP A 156 -6.52 11.54 -14.10
CA ASP A 156 -6.95 12.27 -12.90
C ASP A 156 -5.93 13.29 -12.37
N ASP A 157 -4.77 13.38 -13.00
CA ASP A 157 -3.74 14.39 -12.74
C ASP A 157 -3.49 15.22 -14.01
N ASP A 158 -3.69 16.54 -13.92
CA ASP A 158 -3.54 17.42 -15.08
C ASP A 158 -2.09 17.52 -15.56
N THR A 159 -1.14 17.40 -14.66
CA THR A 159 0.28 17.40 -15.02
C THR A 159 0.59 16.22 -15.92
N ASN A 160 0.15 15.01 -15.53
CA ASN A 160 0.35 13.81 -16.31
C ASN A 160 -0.44 13.85 -17.63
N PHE A 161 -1.69 14.33 -17.57
CA PHE A 161 -2.55 14.41 -18.76
C PHE A 161 -1.97 15.32 -19.85
N ASN A 162 -1.35 16.42 -19.46
CA ASN A 162 -0.73 17.38 -20.39
C ASN A 162 0.55 16.86 -21.03
N LEU A 163 1.12 15.73 -20.55
CA LEU A 163 2.25 15.06 -21.20
C LEU A 163 1.84 14.30 -22.48
N GLY A 164 0.54 14.14 -22.72
CA GLY A 164 0.01 13.53 -23.93
C GLY A 164 -0.12 12.01 -23.89
N ILE A 165 -0.81 11.48 -24.90
CA ILE A 165 -1.20 10.06 -24.95
C ILE A 165 0.01 9.14 -25.17
N ASP A 166 1.04 9.61 -25.85
CA ASP A 166 2.27 8.86 -26.09
C ASP A 166 3.01 8.61 -24.78
N TRP A 167 3.11 9.64 -23.92
CA TRP A 167 3.64 9.47 -22.58
C TRP A 167 2.86 8.44 -21.77
N TYR A 168 1.53 8.45 -21.87
CA TYR A 168 0.69 7.46 -21.18
C TYR A 168 0.93 6.04 -21.70
N ARG A 169 1.06 5.87 -23.04
CA ARG A 169 1.40 4.59 -23.64
C ARG A 169 2.77 4.09 -23.18
N ASP A 170 3.74 4.98 -23.00
CA ASP A 170 5.08 4.64 -22.53
C ASP A 170 5.11 4.13 -21.07
N GLN A 171 4.09 4.43 -20.29
CA GLN A 171 3.93 3.87 -18.94
C GLN A 171 3.40 2.42 -18.94
N MET A 172 2.96 1.92 -20.09
CA MET A 172 2.41 0.56 -20.19
C MET A 172 3.53 -0.47 -20.36
N PRO A 173 3.27 -1.72 -19.94
CA PRO A 173 4.21 -2.82 -20.19
C PRO A 173 4.26 -3.17 -21.67
N TYR A 174 5.36 -3.77 -22.09
CA TYR A 174 5.43 -4.44 -23.39
C TYR A 174 4.47 -5.62 -23.43
N SER A 175 3.69 -5.73 -24.51
CA SER A 175 2.69 -6.79 -24.72
C SER A 175 2.65 -7.25 -26.17
N PHE A 176 2.32 -8.54 -26.37
CA PHE A 176 1.97 -9.05 -27.69
C PHE A 176 0.61 -8.53 -28.13
N GLU A 177 0.28 -8.63 -29.40
CA GLU A 177 -0.98 -8.14 -29.98
C GLU A 177 -2.21 -8.87 -29.42
N ASP A 178 -2.07 -10.16 -29.09
CA ASP A 178 -3.12 -11.01 -28.51
C ASP A 178 -3.24 -10.88 -26.97
N GLN A 179 -2.46 -10.00 -26.35
CA GLN A 179 -2.49 -9.76 -24.92
C GLN A 179 -3.28 -8.50 -24.56
N VAL A 180 -3.96 -8.55 -23.43
CA VAL A 180 -4.73 -7.45 -22.86
C VAL A 180 -3.85 -6.66 -21.91
N THR A 181 -3.55 -5.41 -22.24
CA THR A 181 -2.90 -4.48 -21.33
C THR A 181 -3.93 -3.88 -20.36
N ILE A 182 -3.65 -3.93 -19.07
CA ILE A 182 -4.53 -3.41 -18.02
C ILE A 182 -3.79 -2.39 -17.15
N GLU A 183 -4.36 -1.20 -17.00
CA GLU A 183 -3.90 -0.17 -16.06
C GLU A 183 -4.84 -0.10 -14.85
N LYS A 184 -4.34 0.37 -13.69
CA LYS A 184 -5.11 0.49 -12.48
C LYS A 184 -4.77 1.78 -11.72
N SER A 185 -5.70 2.75 -11.74
CA SER A 185 -5.64 4.01 -10.97
C SER A 185 -6.96 4.27 -10.23
N PRO A 186 -7.08 3.85 -8.96
CA PRO A 186 -8.36 3.82 -8.26
C PRO A 186 -8.96 5.21 -7.95
N ARG A 187 -8.18 6.29 -8.10
CA ARG A 187 -8.66 7.66 -7.94
C ARG A 187 -9.51 8.10 -9.13
N TYR A 188 -9.42 7.42 -10.26
CA TYR A 188 -10.24 7.67 -11.44
C TYR A 188 -11.74 7.65 -11.09
N PHE A 189 -12.18 6.71 -10.26
CA PHE A 189 -13.58 6.57 -9.87
C PHE A 189 -14.24 7.86 -9.38
N ILE A 190 -13.51 8.67 -8.61
CA ILE A 190 -14.05 9.87 -7.95
C ILE A 190 -13.74 11.18 -8.69
N THR A 191 -12.91 11.16 -9.70
CA THR A 191 -12.47 12.38 -10.40
C THR A 191 -13.38 12.68 -11.57
N GLU A 192 -14.00 13.85 -11.54
CA GLU A 192 -15.12 14.22 -12.42
C GLU A 192 -14.79 14.14 -13.92
N LYS A 193 -13.62 14.65 -14.31
CA LYS A 193 -13.18 14.73 -15.72
C LYS A 193 -12.69 13.42 -16.31
N VAL A 194 -12.53 12.38 -15.51
CA VAL A 194 -11.91 11.13 -15.97
C VAL A 194 -12.77 10.35 -16.96
N PRO A 195 -14.09 10.20 -16.78
CA PRO A 195 -14.90 9.44 -17.72
C PRO A 195 -14.77 9.97 -19.16
N GLU A 196 -14.87 11.28 -19.35
CA GLU A 196 -14.77 11.92 -20.67
C GLU A 196 -13.36 11.79 -21.26
N ARG A 197 -12.32 11.93 -20.44
CA ARG A 197 -10.94 11.76 -20.88
C ARG A 197 -10.64 10.34 -21.34
N ILE A 198 -11.15 9.33 -20.63
CA ILE A 198 -11.00 7.92 -21.03
C ILE A 198 -11.81 7.65 -22.30
N SER A 199 -13.04 8.14 -22.39
CA SER A 199 -13.87 7.99 -23.57
C SER A 199 -13.24 8.64 -24.83
N SER A 200 -12.58 9.79 -24.66
CA SER A 200 -11.84 10.45 -25.75
C SER A 200 -10.63 9.63 -26.23
N MET A 201 -10.01 8.84 -25.35
CA MET A 201 -8.94 7.92 -25.73
C MET A 201 -9.50 6.66 -26.43
N ASN A 202 -10.51 6.05 -25.80
CA ASN A 202 -11.15 4.82 -26.30
C ASN A 202 -12.58 4.70 -25.75
N ASN A 203 -13.57 4.94 -26.59
CA ASN A 203 -14.97 4.88 -26.23
C ASN A 203 -15.54 3.46 -26.11
N SER A 204 -14.77 2.43 -26.47
CA SER A 204 -15.14 1.00 -26.37
C SER A 204 -14.32 0.24 -25.30
N ILE A 205 -13.59 0.98 -24.46
CA ILE A 205 -12.75 0.39 -23.40
C ILE A 205 -13.57 -0.41 -22.39
N LYS A 206 -13.00 -1.49 -21.87
CA LYS A 206 -13.58 -2.31 -20.80
C LYS A 206 -13.18 -1.75 -19.43
N LEU A 207 -14.15 -1.50 -18.57
CA LEU A 207 -13.98 -0.81 -17.30
C LEU A 207 -14.30 -1.73 -16.13
N ILE A 208 -13.34 -1.91 -15.23
CA ILE A 208 -13.48 -2.77 -14.05
C ILE A 208 -13.51 -1.92 -12.80
N VAL A 209 -14.54 -2.09 -11.98
CA VAL A 209 -14.67 -1.44 -10.68
C VAL A 209 -14.87 -2.46 -9.57
N LEU A 210 -14.12 -2.32 -8.50
CA LEU A 210 -14.27 -3.14 -7.30
C LEU A 210 -15.05 -2.36 -6.26
N LEU A 211 -16.13 -2.90 -5.79
CA LEU A 211 -16.96 -2.36 -4.71
C LEU A 211 -16.83 -3.24 -3.47
N ARG A 212 -17.02 -2.66 -2.32
CA ARG A 212 -16.95 -3.31 -1.02
C ARG A 212 -17.91 -2.64 -0.06
N ASN A 213 -18.35 -3.35 1.01
CA ASN A 213 -19.11 -2.71 2.08
C ASN A 213 -18.53 -1.33 2.41
N PRO A 214 -19.32 -0.24 2.21
CA PRO A 214 -18.80 1.12 2.32
C PRO A 214 -18.29 1.47 3.72
N THR A 215 -18.89 0.93 4.78
CA THR A 215 -18.45 1.10 6.16
C THR A 215 -17.05 0.47 6.35
N VAL A 216 -16.88 -0.76 5.89
CA VAL A 216 -15.59 -1.47 5.94
C VAL A 216 -14.54 -0.73 5.11
N ARG A 217 -14.95 -0.17 3.95
CA ARG A 217 -14.05 0.64 3.12
C ARG A 217 -13.58 1.91 3.86
N VAL A 218 -14.49 2.62 4.55
CA VAL A 218 -14.12 3.81 5.37
C VAL A 218 -13.09 3.44 6.42
N ILE A 219 -13.32 2.36 7.18
CA ILE A 219 -12.40 1.88 8.21
C ILE A 219 -11.04 1.51 7.61
N SER A 220 -11.03 0.84 6.45
CA SER A 220 -9.81 0.48 5.73
C SER A 220 -9.02 1.70 5.25
N ASP A 221 -9.70 2.77 4.81
CA ASP A 221 -9.05 4.01 4.38
C ASP A 221 -8.47 4.79 5.57
N TYR A 222 -9.24 4.90 6.65
CA TYR A 222 -8.78 5.44 7.92
C TYR A 222 -7.53 4.71 8.41
N THR A 223 -7.57 3.38 8.43
CA THR A 223 -6.44 2.53 8.85
C THR A 223 -5.17 2.86 8.07
N GLN A 224 -5.26 3.00 6.76
CA GLN A 224 -4.10 3.33 5.95
C GLN A 224 -3.53 4.72 6.29
N VAL A 225 -4.39 5.73 6.42
CA VAL A 225 -3.96 7.09 6.75
C VAL A 225 -3.35 7.12 8.15
N TYR A 226 -3.97 6.42 9.12
CA TYR A 226 -3.46 6.27 10.49
C TYR A 226 -2.02 5.73 10.51
N TYR A 227 -1.76 4.60 9.87
CA TYR A 227 -0.42 4.02 9.84
C TYR A 227 0.59 4.86 9.06
N ASN A 228 0.17 5.52 7.98
CA ASN A 228 1.03 6.42 7.23
C ASN A 228 1.44 7.65 8.06
N LYS A 229 0.51 8.21 8.86
CA LYS A 229 0.83 9.31 9.78
C LYS A 229 1.71 8.85 10.93
N LYS A 230 1.38 7.68 11.53
CA LYS A 230 2.19 7.08 12.61
C LYS A 230 3.63 6.83 12.18
N ALA A 231 3.85 6.31 10.97
CA ALA A 231 5.19 6.09 10.41
C ALA A 231 6.00 7.40 10.22
N LYS A 232 5.30 8.53 10.11
CA LYS A 232 5.90 9.88 10.01
C LYS A 232 5.94 10.62 11.36
N GLY A 233 5.69 9.94 12.49
CA GLY A 233 5.63 10.55 13.82
C GLY A 233 4.46 11.53 14.02
N LYS A 234 3.44 11.51 13.12
CA LYS A 234 2.30 12.44 13.18
C LYS A 234 1.11 11.79 13.88
N VAL A 235 0.43 12.58 14.72
CA VAL A 235 -0.83 12.18 15.36
C VAL A 235 -1.95 12.14 14.31
N HIS A 236 -2.86 11.21 14.46
CA HIS A 236 -4.10 11.12 13.68
C HIS A 236 -5.29 10.99 14.63
N ASP A 237 -6.31 11.81 14.40
CA ASP A 237 -7.54 11.73 15.18
C ASP A 237 -8.19 10.34 15.03
N LYS A 238 -8.97 9.96 16.03
CA LYS A 238 -9.76 8.74 16.00
C LYS A 238 -10.84 8.81 14.92
N LEU A 239 -11.27 7.64 14.43
CA LEU A 239 -12.25 7.55 13.35
C LEU A 239 -13.54 8.31 13.68
N GLU A 240 -14.06 8.13 14.91
CA GLU A 240 -15.30 8.77 15.36
C GLU A 240 -15.23 10.30 15.30
N LYS A 241 -14.08 10.91 15.59
CA LYS A 241 -13.91 12.38 15.47
C LYS A 241 -13.88 12.88 14.04
N LEU A 242 -13.48 12.02 13.10
CA LEU A 242 -13.39 12.37 11.68
C LEU A 242 -14.68 12.08 10.94
N ALA A 243 -15.33 10.96 11.28
CA ALA A 243 -16.48 10.44 10.54
C ALA A 243 -17.83 10.89 11.10
N ILE A 244 -17.86 11.43 12.33
CA ILE A 244 -19.08 11.94 12.98
C ILE A 244 -18.88 13.42 13.28
N GLU A 245 -19.87 14.24 12.94
CA GLU A 245 -19.90 15.66 13.26
C GLU A 245 -20.12 15.86 14.77
N PRO A 246 -19.23 16.57 15.47
CA PRO A 246 -19.34 16.71 16.93
C PRO A 246 -20.58 17.43 17.40
N THR A 247 -21.10 18.36 16.61
CA THR A 247 -22.26 19.21 16.95
C THR A 247 -23.60 18.56 16.74
N THR A 248 -23.75 17.77 15.66
CA THR A 248 -25.01 17.15 15.27
C THR A 248 -25.07 15.65 15.62
N GLY A 249 -23.91 15.04 15.80
CA GLY A 249 -23.78 13.58 15.97
C GLY A 249 -24.09 12.79 14.70
N GLU A 250 -24.25 13.44 13.56
CA GLU A 250 -24.48 12.81 12.26
C GLU A 250 -23.18 12.45 11.55
N VAL A 251 -23.30 11.67 10.46
CA VAL A 251 -22.14 11.27 9.66
C VAL A 251 -21.57 12.46 8.89
N ASN A 252 -20.28 12.68 9.04
CA ASN A 252 -19.55 13.75 8.38
C ASN A 252 -19.28 13.42 6.90
N THR A 253 -20.13 13.90 6.01
CA THR A 253 -19.98 13.70 4.55
C THR A 253 -18.82 14.49 3.94
N ARG A 254 -18.24 15.47 4.65
CA ARG A 254 -17.01 16.18 4.23
C ARG A 254 -15.76 15.34 4.45
N TYR A 255 -15.82 14.35 5.35
CA TYR A 255 -14.70 13.43 5.53
C TYR A 255 -14.48 12.59 4.26
N LYS A 256 -13.29 12.74 3.66
CA LYS A 256 -12.96 12.16 2.34
C LYS A 256 -13.26 10.65 2.26
N ALA A 257 -13.00 9.89 3.33
CA ALA A 257 -13.26 8.45 3.33
C ALA A 257 -14.77 8.16 3.24
N VAL A 258 -15.63 8.92 3.93
CA VAL A 258 -17.09 8.81 3.84
C VAL A 258 -17.56 9.18 2.42
N ARG A 259 -17.14 10.34 1.92
CA ARG A 259 -17.55 10.83 0.59
C ARG A 259 -17.23 9.86 -0.53
N ILE A 260 -16.03 9.27 -0.54
CA ILE A 260 -15.64 8.26 -1.53
C ILE A 260 -16.53 7.02 -1.47
N SER A 261 -17.11 6.69 -0.31
CA SER A 261 -17.93 5.50 -0.11
C SER A 261 -19.39 5.70 -0.51
N ILE A 262 -19.81 6.90 -0.90
CA ILE A 262 -21.16 7.15 -1.49
C ILE A 262 -21.07 6.79 -2.98
N TYR A 263 -20.99 5.49 -3.28
CA TYR A 263 -20.62 5.00 -4.60
C TYR A 263 -21.57 5.43 -5.72
N HIS A 264 -22.88 5.44 -5.49
CA HIS A 264 -23.88 5.80 -6.52
C HIS A 264 -23.63 7.18 -7.11
N GLN A 265 -23.24 8.18 -6.29
CA GLN A 265 -22.98 9.54 -6.75
C GLN A 265 -21.77 9.61 -7.71
N HIS A 266 -20.78 8.77 -7.48
CA HIS A 266 -19.61 8.70 -8.36
C HIS A 266 -19.90 7.86 -9.60
N PHE A 267 -20.59 6.74 -9.46
CA PHE A 267 -20.86 5.80 -10.55
C PHE A 267 -21.84 6.38 -11.59
N GLU A 268 -22.79 7.21 -11.17
CA GLU A 268 -23.72 7.91 -12.06
C GLU A 268 -23.00 8.67 -13.18
N ARG A 269 -21.86 9.32 -12.88
CA ARG A 269 -21.08 10.05 -13.89
C ARG A 269 -20.50 9.15 -14.95
N TRP A 270 -20.09 7.95 -14.57
CA TRP A 270 -19.56 6.95 -15.48
C TRP A 270 -20.64 6.42 -16.42
N LEU A 271 -21.84 6.17 -15.90
CA LEU A 271 -22.98 5.72 -16.72
C LEU A 271 -23.51 6.78 -17.70
N LYS A 272 -23.19 8.06 -17.50
CA LYS A 272 -23.49 9.12 -18.47
C LYS A 272 -22.59 9.08 -19.70
N VAL A 273 -21.43 8.44 -19.61
CA VAL A 273 -20.40 8.43 -20.67
C VAL A 273 -20.26 7.06 -21.32
N PHE A 274 -20.37 6.00 -20.54
CA PHE A 274 -20.17 4.64 -21.00
C PHE A 274 -21.43 3.79 -20.86
N ARG A 275 -21.60 2.82 -21.75
CA ARG A 275 -22.73 1.88 -21.69
C ARG A 275 -22.56 0.89 -20.54
N PRO A 276 -23.67 0.36 -19.98
CA PRO A 276 -23.61 -0.62 -18.89
C PRO A 276 -22.80 -1.89 -19.20
N ASP A 277 -22.81 -2.34 -20.44
CA ASP A 277 -22.07 -3.55 -20.89
C ASP A 277 -20.54 -3.37 -20.89
N GLN A 278 -20.06 -2.13 -20.81
CA GLN A 278 -18.63 -1.84 -20.69
C GLN A 278 -18.11 -1.93 -19.26
N PHE A 279 -18.98 -2.12 -18.26
CA PHE A 279 -18.59 -2.21 -16.87
C PHE A 279 -18.64 -3.66 -16.37
N HIS A 280 -17.58 -4.05 -15.68
CA HIS A 280 -17.59 -5.22 -14.80
C HIS A 280 -17.43 -4.77 -13.35
N ILE A 281 -18.36 -5.22 -12.50
CA ILE A 281 -18.39 -4.87 -11.08
C ILE A 281 -17.96 -6.09 -10.27
N VAL A 282 -16.82 -5.99 -9.63
CA VAL A 282 -16.22 -7.02 -8.78
C VAL A 282 -16.70 -6.86 -7.35
N ASP A 283 -17.10 -7.95 -6.71
CA ASP A 283 -17.32 -7.98 -5.27
C ASP A 283 -15.98 -8.05 -4.53
N GLY A 284 -15.58 -6.93 -3.96
CA GLY A 284 -14.30 -6.82 -3.23
C GLY A 284 -14.27 -7.58 -1.91
N ASP A 285 -15.42 -7.93 -1.33
CA ASP A 285 -15.49 -8.79 -0.15
C ASP A 285 -15.38 -10.27 -0.57
N ASN A 286 -16.03 -10.70 -1.65
CA ASN A 286 -15.84 -12.04 -2.21
C ASN A 286 -14.41 -12.26 -2.71
N LEU A 287 -13.79 -11.26 -3.32
CA LEU A 287 -12.39 -11.32 -3.77
C LEU A 287 -11.39 -11.67 -2.64
N ILE A 288 -11.69 -11.32 -1.39
CA ILE A 288 -10.85 -11.68 -0.24
C ILE A 288 -10.96 -13.17 0.08
N HIS A 289 -12.17 -13.74 -0.04
CA HIS A 289 -12.48 -15.09 0.42
C HIS A 289 -12.39 -16.13 -0.69
N ARG A 290 -12.73 -15.75 -1.92
CA ARG A 290 -12.78 -16.63 -3.11
C ARG A 290 -12.29 -15.90 -4.36
N PRO A 291 -11.00 -15.50 -4.40
CA PRO A 291 -10.47 -14.68 -5.49
C PRO A 291 -10.66 -15.29 -6.87
N TRP A 292 -10.58 -16.62 -7.00
CA TRP A 292 -10.74 -17.33 -8.28
C TRP A 292 -12.14 -17.17 -8.88
N GLU A 293 -13.19 -16.98 -8.08
CA GLU A 293 -14.56 -16.78 -8.58
C GLU A 293 -14.69 -15.39 -9.24
N GLU A 294 -14.25 -14.35 -8.56
CA GLU A 294 -14.29 -12.98 -9.10
C GLU A 294 -13.38 -12.83 -10.32
N ILE A 295 -12.24 -13.51 -10.32
CA ILE A 295 -11.31 -13.46 -11.45
C ILE A 295 -11.90 -14.20 -12.68
N ALA A 296 -12.55 -15.33 -12.50
CA ALA A 296 -13.21 -16.05 -13.58
C ALA A 296 -14.24 -15.17 -14.32
N LEU A 297 -15.02 -14.38 -13.56
CA LEU A 297 -15.96 -13.42 -14.14
C LEU A 297 -15.25 -12.27 -14.88
N VAL A 298 -14.08 -11.86 -14.41
CA VAL A 298 -13.28 -10.84 -15.11
C VAL A 298 -12.65 -11.42 -16.38
N GLU A 299 -12.15 -12.66 -16.37
CA GLU A 299 -11.65 -13.35 -17.56
C GLU A 299 -12.75 -13.43 -18.63
N GLU A 300 -13.97 -13.83 -18.25
CA GLU A 300 -15.13 -13.88 -19.14
C GLU A 300 -15.46 -12.47 -19.69
N PHE A 301 -15.54 -11.47 -18.84
CA PHE A 301 -15.78 -10.08 -19.24
C PHE A 301 -14.74 -9.58 -20.23
N LEU A 302 -13.47 -9.94 -20.06
CA LEU A 302 -12.39 -9.56 -20.97
C LEU A 302 -12.43 -10.36 -22.28
N GLY A 303 -13.20 -11.45 -22.36
CA GLY A 303 -13.24 -12.36 -23.50
C GLY A 303 -12.06 -13.33 -23.53
N LEU A 304 -11.50 -13.61 -22.36
CA LEU A 304 -10.34 -14.49 -22.20
C LEU A 304 -10.78 -15.88 -21.71
N PRO A 305 -10.04 -16.95 -22.06
CA PRO A 305 -10.29 -18.27 -21.53
C PRO A 305 -10.00 -18.34 -20.02
N HIS A 306 -10.74 -19.16 -19.27
CA HIS A 306 -10.46 -19.40 -17.86
C HIS A 306 -9.11 -20.09 -17.68
N LYS A 307 -8.16 -19.39 -17.10
CA LYS A 307 -6.80 -19.88 -16.79
C LYS A 307 -6.49 -19.80 -15.31
N ILE A 308 -7.10 -18.87 -14.59
CA ILE A 308 -6.81 -18.65 -13.17
C ILE A 308 -7.82 -19.43 -12.33
N THR A 309 -7.35 -20.49 -11.69
CA THR A 309 -8.15 -21.41 -10.87
C THR A 309 -7.79 -21.29 -9.39
N ARG A 310 -8.53 -21.99 -8.53
CA ARG A 310 -8.25 -22.06 -7.09
C ARG A 310 -6.83 -22.52 -6.78
N GLU A 311 -6.23 -23.34 -7.61
CA GLU A 311 -4.89 -23.90 -7.42
C GLU A 311 -3.78 -22.84 -7.46
N HIS A 312 -4.04 -21.70 -8.13
CA HIS A 312 -3.13 -20.55 -8.16
C HIS A 312 -3.07 -19.78 -6.85
N PHE A 313 -3.85 -20.20 -5.83
CA PHE A 313 -3.95 -19.51 -4.56
C PHE A 313 -3.73 -20.43 -3.37
N TYR A 314 -3.22 -19.86 -2.28
CA TYR A 314 -3.20 -20.49 -0.96
C TYR A 314 -3.59 -19.47 0.10
N TYR A 315 -4.28 -19.94 1.14
CA TYR A 315 -4.63 -19.05 2.25
C TYR A 315 -3.46 -18.88 3.21
N ASN A 316 -3.04 -17.64 3.44
CA ASN A 316 -2.00 -17.33 4.41
C ASN A 316 -2.66 -16.87 5.72
N SER A 317 -2.66 -17.76 6.73
CA SER A 317 -3.31 -17.51 8.03
C SER A 317 -2.71 -16.32 8.79
N THR A 318 -1.41 -16.08 8.67
CA THR A 318 -0.73 -14.93 9.29
C THR A 318 -1.19 -13.60 8.68
N ARG A 319 -1.48 -13.59 7.39
CA ARG A 319 -1.93 -12.40 6.65
C ARG A 319 -3.44 -12.25 6.63
N GLY A 320 -4.19 -13.33 6.83
CA GLY A 320 -5.65 -13.36 6.82
C GLY A 320 -6.29 -13.21 5.43
N PHE A 321 -5.54 -13.54 4.34
CA PHE A 321 -6.04 -13.49 2.97
C PHE A 321 -5.30 -14.46 2.05
N TYR A 322 -5.83 -14.65 0.84
CA TYR A 322 -5.21 -15.49 -0.17
C TYR A 322 -3.99 -14.84 -0.82
N CYS A 323 -2.93 -15.62 -0.96
CA CYS A 323 -1.69 -15.28 -1.67
C CYS A 323 -1.57 -16.15 -2.93
N MET A 324 -0.67 -15.79 -3.85
CA MET A 324 -0.50 -16.44 -5.15
C MET A 324 0.57 -17.54 -5.11
N ARG A 325 0.35 -18.59 -5.93
CA ARG A 325 1.34 -19.61 -6.29
C ARG A 325 1.79 -19.42 -7.74
N LEU A 326 3.04 -19.08 -7.96
CA LEU A 326 3.67 -18.81 -9.26
C LEU A 326 4.95 -19.66 -9.44
N GLY A 327 4.92 -20.94 -9.07
CA GLY A 327 6.12 -21.73 -8.90
C GLY A 327 6.83 -21.46 -7.55
N HIS A 328 6.59 -20.29 -6.97
CA HIS A 328 6.93 -19.91 -5.60
C HIS A 328 5.73 -19.15 -4.98
N GLU A 329 5.70 -19.11 -3.65
CA GLU A 329 4.64 -18.41 -2.91
C GLU A 329 4.90 -16.91 -2.90
N LYS A 330 3.93 -16.13 -3.38
CA LYS A 330 3.99 -14.67 -3.40
C LYS A 330 2.75 -14.07 -2.75
N CYS A 331 2.93 -13.26 -1.72
CA CYS A 331 1.86 -12.47 -1.11
C CYS A 331 1.90 -11.00 -1.54
N LEU A 332 0.76 -10.35 -1.43
CA LEU A 332 0.65 -8.89 -1.57
C LEU A 332 1.59 -8.19 -0.56
N GLY A 333 2.10 -7.03 -0.93
CA GLY A 333 3.06 -6.28 -0.13
C GLY A 333 2.65 -6.06 1.33
N ALA A 334 3.61 -5.85 2.24
CA ALA A 334 3.44 -5.77 3.69
C ALA A 334 2.44 -4.70 4.17
N THR A 335 2.10 -3.74 3.31
CA THR A 335 1.11 -2.70 3.62
C THR A 335 -0.35 -3.14 3.42
N LYS A 336 -0.59 -4.38 2.95
CA LYS A 336 -1.93 -4.96 2.77
C LYS A 336 -2.31 -5.82 3.97
N GLY A 337 -3.61 -5.95 4.26
CA GLY A 337 -4.11 -6.73 5.39
C GLY A 337 -3.73 -6.18 6.78
N ARG A 338 -3.54 -4.87 6.92
CA ARG A 338 -3.22 -4.25 8.21
C ARG A 338 -4.37 -4.44 9.18
N ARG A 339 -4.05 -4.79 10.43
CA ARG A 339 -5.01 -4.80 11.52
C ARG A 339 -5.60 -3.40 11.70
N HIS A 340 -6.93 -3.31 11.80
CA HIS A 340 -7.61 -2.04 12.03
C HIS A 340 -7.31 -1.54 13.46
N PRO A 341 -7.03 -0.24 13.66
CA PRO A 341 -7.08 0.36 14.99
C PRO A 341 -8.48 0.20 15.59
N PHE A 342 -8.57 0.29 16.91
CA PHE A 342 -9.87 0.30 17.58
C PHE A 342 -10.74 1.45 17.01
N THR A 343 -11.97 1.13 16.70
CA THR A 343 -13.01 2.06 16.21
C THR A 343 -14.22 1.94 17.12
N ASP A 344 -14.82 3.08 17.46
CA ASP A 344 -16.02 3.13 18.29
C ASP A 344 -17.20 2.39 17.60
N PRO A 345 -17.79 1.36 18.20
CA PRO A 345 -18.94 0.64 17.64
C PRO A 345 -20.11 1.57 17.29
N VAL A 346 -20.39 2.57 18.12
CA VAL A 346 -21.48 3.54 17.87
C VAL A 346 -21.24 4.32 16.58
N ALA A 347 -20.01 4.75 16.33
CA ALA A 347 -19.66 5.42 15.08
C ALA A 347 -19.77 4.48 13.87
N VAL A 348 -19.42 3.21 14.03
CA VAL A 348 -19.56 2.20 12.98
C VAL A 348 -21.04 1.95 12.64
N ASP A 349 -21.92 1.86 13.65
CA ASP A 349 -23.36 1.65 13.44
C ASP A 349 -24.02 2.87 12.76
N LYS A 350 -23.61 4.09 13.14
CA LYS A 350 -24.03 5.31 12.43
C LYS A 350 -23.59 5.30 10.95
N LEU A 351 -22.40 4.86 10.65
CA LEU A 351 -21.93 4.72 9.27
C LEU A 351 -22.74 3.68 8.50
N ARG A 352 -23.07 2.53 9.10
CA ARG A 352 -23.94 1.51 8.48
C ARG A 352 -25.33 2.07 8.15
N ALA A 353 -25.95 2.69 9.14
CA ALA A 353 -27.28 3.32 8.95
C ALA A 353 -27.26 4.39 7.85
N PHE A 354 -26.22 5.22 7.83
CA PHE A 354 -26.03 6.24 6.81
C PHE A 354 -25.87 5.65 5.40
N PHE A 355 -25.05 4.60 5.25
CA PHE A 355 -24.81 4.02 3.92
C PHE A 355 -25.96 3.18 3.39
N LYS A 356 -26.86 2.69 4.24
CA LYS A 356 -27.97 1.81 3.81
C LYS A 356 -28.81 2.39 2.67
N PRO A 357 -29.34 3.61 2.72
CA PRO A 357 -30.10 4.20 1.58
C PRO A 357 -29.20 4.42 0.35
N HIS A 358 -27.95 4.80 0.53
CA HIS A 358 -27.00 4.98 -0.57
C HIS A 358 -26.65 3.65 -1.26
N ASN A 359 -26.59 2.56 -0.51
CA ASN A 359 -26.41 1.22 -1.06
C ASN A 359 -27.62 0.81 -1.90
N GLN A 360 -28.84 1.08 -1.43
CA GLN A 360 -30.07 0.78 -2.19
C GLN A 360 -30.09 1.53 -3.53
N MET A 361 -29.71 2.81 -3.55
CA MET A 361 -29.61 3.59 -4.79
C MET A 361 -28.57 2.98 -5.74
N LEU A 362 -27.43 2.57 -5.22
CA LEU A 362 -26.40 1.89 -6.03
C LEU A 362 -26.92 0.58 -6.60
N PHE A 363 -27.54 -0.27 -5.76
CA PHE A 363 -28.04 -1.60 -6.18
C PHE A 363 -29.07 -1.51 -7.30
N GLN A 364 -29.98 -0.52 -7.22
CA GLN A 364 -30.92 -0.23 -8.29
C GLN A 364 -30.21 0.21 -9.57
N MET A 365 -29.22 1.09 -9.45
CA MET A 365 -28.45 1.63 -10.58
C MET A 365 -27.68 0.55 -11.34
N ILE A 366 -27.11 -0.43 -10.64
CA ILE A 366 -26.27 -1.48 -11.25
C ILE A 366 -27.00 -2.80 -11.45
N ASN A 367 -28.28 -2.88 -11.09
CA ASN A 367 -29.10 -4.10 -11.12
C ASN A 367 -28.42 -5.32 -10.43
N ARG A 368 -27.75 -5.05 -9.31
CA ARG A 368 -27.04 -6.08 -8.50
C ARG A 368 -27.08 -5.68 -7.03
N THR A 369 -27.31 -6.67 -6.16
CA THR A 369 -27.29 -6.51 -4.71
C THR A 369 -26.06 -7.13 -4.09
N PHE A 370 -25.60 -6.56 -2.95
CA PHE A 370 -24.53 -7.10 -2.13
C PHE A 370 -25.02 -7.25 -0.69
N ASN A 371 -24.48 -8.20 0.04
CA ASN A 371 -24.75 -8.34 1.47
C ASN A 371 -23.81 -7.44 2.27
N TRP A 372 -24.21 -6.15 2.42
CA TRP A 372 -23.42 -5.12 3.10
C TRP A 372 -24.05 -4.64 4.42
N ASP A 373 -24.71 -5.52 5.15
CA ASP A 373 -25.34 -5.23 6.44
C ASP A 373 -24.35 -5.15 7.61
#